data_a813016e5639da7b1b3d9aabaf70093e
#
_entry.id   a813016e5639da7b1b3d9aabaf70093e
#
_cell.length_a   1.000
_cell.length_b   1.000
_cell.length_c   1.000
_cell.angle_alpha   90.00
_cell.angle_beta   90.00
_cell.angle_gamma   90.00
#
_symmetry.space_group_name_H-M   'P 1'
#
loop_
_entity.id
_entity.type
_entity.pdbx_description
1 polymer ?
#
loop_
_entity_poly.entity_id
_entity_poly.type
_entity_poly.pdbx_seq_one_letter_code
_entity_poly.pdbx_strand_id
1 'polypeptide(L)'
;STRRRQRQMCIRDSWEGLREAVGRSDMKAKDEVLDIIDTYDIFDGREKLLMDLRGGDPYRYMLEHIFPPLRRMEMRIDYRVRAFDPEEAGELIGRRPQDLSLQEMYEVAQAENDDRTIVRQRDAYGREYDIAVRYFPDDDIANINASSAALVRGDLELAWVCLGRVRENPLAANNLGVYHWLCGKIGEAEAYFEKARATDPQRAAYNLEQLRKWKEEFGDEAEAGIDNVSE
;
A
#
# COMPACT_ATOMS: atom_id res chain seq x y z
N SER A 1 33.49 0.80 -31.73
CA SER A 1 33.30 2.12 -31.12
C SER A 1 32.39 2.07 -29.88
N THR A 2 31.27 1.36 -29.91
CA THR A 2 30.29 1.27 -28.80
C THR A 2 30.83 0.52 -27.57
N ARG A 3 31.63 -0.54 -27.79
CA ARG A 3 32.24 -1.31 -26.69
C ARG A 3 33.30 -0.52 -25.91
N ARG A 4 33.97 0.45 -26.55
CA ARG A 4 34.99 1.29 -25.90
C ARG A 4 34.33 2.36 -25.01
N ARG A 5 33.18 2.92 -25.40
CA ARG A 5 32.40 3.87 -24.58
C ARG A 5 31.77 3.18 -23.35
N GLN A 6 31.29 1.96 -23.48
CA GLN A 6 30.74 1.20 -22.35
C GLN A 6 31.79 0.87 -21.27
N ARG A 7 33.05 0.55 -21.68
CA ARG A 7 34.13 0.35 -20.71
C ARG A 7 34.51 1.63 -19.97
N GLN A 8 34.54 2.76 -20.67
CA GLN A 8 34.84 4.06 -20.06
C GLN A 8 33.78 4.50 -19.04
N MET A 9 32.48 4.24 -19.30
CA MET A 9 31.42 4.56 -18.35
C MET A 9 31.51 3.73 -17.05
N CYS A 10 31.82 2.44 -17.14
CA CYS A 10 31.90 1.58 -15.94
C CYS A 10 33.06 1.93 -15.01
N ILE A 11 34.17 2.45 -15.53
CA ILE A 11 35.33 2.87 -14.72
C ILE A 11 35.13 4.27 -14.13
N ARG A 12 34.42 5.13 -14.85
CA ARG A 12 34.26 6.55 -14.50
C ARG A 12 33.50 6.77 -13.19
N ASP A 13 32.50 5.93 -12.89
CA ASP A 13 31.62 6.07 -11.72
C ASP A 13 32.13 5.32 -10.48
N SER A 14 33.29 4.62 -10.58
CA SER A 14 33.81 3.74 -9.54
C SER A 14 35.25 4.04 -9.13
N TRP A 15 35.80 5.20 -9.45
CA TRP A 15 37.17 5.56 -9.03
C TRP A 15 37.29 5.66 -7.53
N GLU A 16 36.29 6.13 -6.84
CA GLU A 16 36.23 6.17 -5.39
C GLU A 16 36.22 4.74 -4.80
N GLY A 17 35.39 3.86 -5.36
CA GLY A 17 35.37 2.44 -5.02
C GLY A 17 36.71 1.72 -5.30
N LEU A 18 37.38 2.08 -6.41
CA LEU A 18 38.72 1.57 -6.73
C LEU A 18 39.74 2.04 -5.70
N ARG A 19 39.75 3.32 -5.37
CA ARG A 19 40.62 3.91 -4.36
C ARG A 19 40.47 3.19 -3.01
N GLU A 20 39.22 2.97 -2.59
CA GLU A 20 38.90 2.28 -1.33
C GLU A 20 39.37 0.80 -1.38
N ALA A 21 39.12 0.10 -2.47
CA ALA A 21 39.50 -1.29 -2.64
C ALA A 21 41.01 -1.47 -2.69
N VAL A 22 41.75 -0.57 -3.37
CA VAL A 22 43.22 -0.53 -3.36
C VAL A 22 43.73 -0.25 -1.95
N GLY A 23 43.14 0.71 -1.24
CA GLY A 23 43.51 1.04 0.15
C GLY A 23 43.40 -0.12 1.12
N ARG A 24 42.41 -1.01 0.92
CA ARG A 24 42.20 -2.21 1.74
C ARG A 24 43.01 -3.43 1.29
N SER A 25 43.66 -3.36 0.13
CA SER A 25 44.37 -4.50 -0.44
C SER A 25 45.78 -4.66 0.15
N ASP A 26 46.35 -5.86 -0.02
CA ASP A 26 47.73 -6.18 0.34
C ASP A 26 48.72 -5.96 -0.83
N MET A 27 48.35 -5.11 -1.79
CA MET A 27 49.19 -4.82 -2.96
C MET A 27 50.50 -4.14 -2.58
N LYS A 28 51.61 -4.65 -3.10
CA LYS A 28 52.96 -4.13 -2.78
C LYS A 28 53.20 -2.69 -3.21
N ALA A 29 52.55 -2.23 -4.26
CA ALA A 29 52.67 -0.86 -4.81
C ALA A 29 51.45 0.01 -4.50
N LYS A 30 50.77 -0.26 -3.39
CA LYS A 30 49.53 0.41 -3.00
C LYS A 30 49.65 1.92 -2.97
N ASP A 31 50.67 2.44 -2.29
CA ASP A 31 50.82 3.87 -2.10
C ASP A 31 51.09 4.61 -3.42
N GLU A 32 51.84 4.01 -4.34
CA GLU A 32 52.09 4.58 -5.68
C GLU A 32 50.83 4.55 -6.55
N VAL A 33 50.02 3.52 -6.44
CA VAL A 33 48.72 3.44 -7.14
C VAL A 33 47.75 4.47 -6.61
N LEU A 34 47.68 4.65 -5.28
CA LEU A 34 46.85 5.67 -4.64
C LEU A 34 47.30 7.09 -5.03
N ASP A 35 48.61 7.34 -5.07
CA ASP A 35 49.18 8.63 -5.49
C ASP A 35 48.75 8.98 -6.96
N ILE A 36 48.82 8.00 -7.86
CA ILE A 36 48.34 8.19 -9.22
C ILE A 36 46.84 8.45 -9.28
N ILE A 37 46.05 7.73 -8.49
CA ILE A 37 44.58 7.91 -8.45
C ILE A 37 44.21 9.29 -7.91
N ASP A 38 44.92 9.78 -6.90
CA ASP A 38 44.64 11.04 -6.23
C ASP A 38 45.19 12.26 -6.98
N THR A 39 46.30 12.10 -7.74
CA THR A 39 47.00 13.21 -8.39
C THR A 39 46.52 13.47 -9.83
N TYR A 40 46.19 12.43 -10.58
CA TYR A 40 45.86 12.55 -12.01
C TYR A 40 44.38 12.37 -12.28
N ASP A 41 43.80 13.16 -13.19
CA ASP A 41 42.45 12.97 -13.65
C ASP A 41 42.38 11.97 -14.83
N ILE A 42 41.18 11.53 -15.17
CA ILE A 42 40.89 10.61 -16.28
C ILE A 42 41.43 11.20 -17.60
N PHE A 43 41.32 12.52 -17.76
CA PHE A 43 41.80 13.25 -18.93
C PHE A 43 43.34 13.38 -18.98
N ASP A 44 44.01 13.23 -17.84
CA ASP A 44 45.47 13.28 -17.72
C ASP A 44 46.14 11.93 -17.98
N GLY A 45 45.37 10.93 -18.42
CA GLY A 45 45.90 9.61 -18.75
C GLY A 45 46.16 8.71 -17.54
N ARG A 46 45.48 8.95 -16.42
CA ARG A 46 45.57 8.16 -15.17
C ARG A 46 45.62 6.64 -15.43
N GLU A 47 44.74 6.13 -16.29
CA GLU A 47 44.68 4.67 -16.58
C GLU A 47 45.99 4.19 -17.22
N LYS A 48 46.59 5.00 -18.13
CA LYS A 48 47.85 4.66 -18.74
C LYS A 48 49.00 4.66 -17.74
N LEU A 49 49.06 5.63 -16.82
CA LEU A 49 50.02 5.68 -15.76
C LEU A 49 49.96 4.45 -14.86
N LEU A 50 48.74 4.01 -14.51
CA LEU A 50 48.54 2.78 -13.75
C LEU A 50 48.99 1.54 -14.53
N MET A 51 48.76 1.48 -15.84
CA MET A 51 49.19 0.38 -16.69
C MET A 51 50.74 0.30 -16.82
N ASP A 52 51.39 1.45 -16.87
CA ASP A 52 52.85 1.52 -17.08
C ASP A 52 53.62 1.42 -15.74
N LEU A 53 52.96 1.57 -14.59
CA LEU A 53 53.58 1.53 -13.29
C LEU A 53 54.29 0.20 -13.05
N ARG A 54 55.57 0.24 -12.74
CA ARG A 54 56.42 -0.96 -12.44
C ARG A 54 56.27 -2.07 -13.50
N GLY A 55 56.20 -1.72 -14.78
CA GLY A 55 56.04 -2.71 -15.86
C GLY A 55 54.68 -3.42 -15.90
N GLY A 56 53.67 -2.85 -15.25
CA GLY A 56 52.29 -3.32 -15.27
C GLY A 56 51.90 -4.33 -14.18
N ASP A 57 52.85 -4.65 -13.25
CA ASP A 57 52.57 -5.59 -12.17
C ASP A 57 51.40 -5.15 -11.27
N PRO A 58 51.32 -3.89 -10.80
CA PRO A 58 50.17 -3.43 -10.00
C PRO A 58 48.88 -3.47 -10.76
N TYR A 59 48.90 -3.14 -12.07
CA TYR A 59 47.71 -3.16 -12.90
C TYR A 59 47.18 -4.58 -13.12
N ARG A 60 48.08 -5.58 -13.31
CA ARG A 60 47.68 -7.00 -13.36
C ARG A 60 47.05 -7.46 -12.07
N TYR A 61 47.60 -7.10 -10.94
CA TYR A 61 47.03 -7.41 -9.62
C TYR A 61 45.63 -6.81 -9.50
N MET A 62 45.41 -5.56 -9.92
CA MET A 62 44.08 -4.93 -9.94
C MET A 62 43.10 -5.66 -10.85
N LEU A 63 43.51 -6.11 -12.05
CA LEU A 63 42.69 -6.88 -12.96
C LEU A 63 42.21 -8.20 -12.36
N GLU A 64 43.04 -8.86 -11.59
CA GLU A 64 42.76 -10.19 -11.02
C GLU A 64 41.97 -10.12 -9.71
N HIS A 65 42.27 -9.14 -8.84
CA HIS A 65 41.81 -9.15 -7.46
C HIS A 65 40.88 -7.98 -7.11
N ILE A 66 41.04 -6.83 -7.75
CA ILE A 66 40.31 -5.60 -7.37
C ILE A 66 39.18 -5.29 -8.31
N PHE A 67 39.38 -5.34 -9.62
CA PHE A 67 38.35 -5.02 -10.56
C PHE A 67 37.16 -6.01 -10.63
N PRO A 68 37.32 -7.33 -10.42
CA PRO A 68 36.18 -8.25 -10.50
C PRO A 68 35.06 -7.91 -9.51
N PRO A 69 35.31 -7.63 -8.23
CA PRO A 69 34.29 -7.21 -7.27
C PRO A 69 33.68 -5.84 -7.59
N LEU A 70 34.41 -4.96 -8.28
CA LEU A 70 33.96 -3.62 -8.66
C LEU A 70 33.17 -3.61 -9.98
N ARG A 71 33.19 -4.71 -10.74
CA ARG A 71 32.38 -4.88 -11.95
C ARG A 71 30.95 -5.14 -11.57
N ARG A 72 30.17 -4.07 -11.36
CA ARG A 72 28.73 -4.14 -11.15
C ARG A 72 28.01 -3.43 -12.28
N MET A 73 26.86 -3.95 -12.64
CA MET A 73 25.92 -3.27 -13.50
C MET A 73 24.92 -2.57 -12.60
N GLU A 74 24.87 -1.26 -12.65
CA GLU A 74 23.78 -0.49 -12.04
C GLU A 74 22.69 -0.33 -13.09
N MET A 75 21.53 -0.91 -12.84
CA MET A 75 20.35 -0.76 -13.69
C MET A 75 19.41 0.24 -13.01
N ARG A 76 19.20 1.37 -13.65
CA ARG A 76 18.20 2.33 -13.25
C ARG A 76 16.97 2.12 -14.14
N ILE A 77 15.84 1.83 -13.51
CA ILE A 77 14.55 1.73 -14.19
C ILE A 77 13.78 3.00 -13.83
N ASP A 78 13.63 3.89 -14.79
CA ASP A 78 12.74 5.05 -14.67
C ASP A 78 11.38 4.64 -15.23
N TYR A 79 10.34 4.70 -14.40
CA TYR A 79 8.97 4.41 -14.81
C TYR A 79 8.05 5.57 -14.40
N ARG A 80 6.99 5.75 -15.17
CA ARG A 80 5.92 6.67 -14.82
C ARG A 80 4.71 5.85 -14.40
N VAL A 81 4.25 6.10 -13.18
CA VAL A 81 2.96 5.59 -12.73
C VAL A 81 1.89 6.56 -13.25
N ARG A 82 0.94 6.04 -13.98
CA ARG A 82 -0.29 6.71 -14.38
C ARG A 82 -1.43 6.03 -13.61
N ALA A 83 -2.28 6.80 -12.98
CA ALA A 83 -3.53 6.27 -12.47
C ALA A 83 -4.41 5.79 -13.65
N PHE A 84 -5.13 4.71 -13.44
CA PHE A 84 -6.18 4.31 -14.38
C PHE A 84 -7.35 5.29 -14.27
N ASP A 85 -8.01 5.56 -15.38
CA ASP A 85 -9.28 6.27 -15.31
C ASP A 85 -10.40 5.33 -14.82
N PRO A 86 -11.55 5.86 -14.34
CA PRO A 86 -12.60 5.02 -13.77
C PRO A 86 -13.15 3.94 -14.70
N GLU A 87 -13.16 4.17 -16.01
CA GLU A 87 -13.63 3.19 -17.01
C GLU A 87 -12.60 2.04 -17.15
N GLU A 88 -11.31 2.38 -17.31
CA GLU A 88 -10.23 1.40 -17.34
C GLU A 88 -10.17 0.59 -16.02
N ALA A 89 -10.31 1.27 -14.87
CA ALA A 89 -10.31 0.63 -13.56
C ALA A 89 -11.51 -0.30 -13.38
N GLY A 90 -12.70 0.07 -13.87
CA GLY A 90 -13.90 -0.77 -13.86
C GLY A 90 -13.74 -2.06 -14.65
N GLU A 91 -13.05 -2.02 -15.80
CA GLU A 91 -12.71 -3.24 -16.53
C GLU A 91 -11.69 -4.13 -15.79
N LEU A 92 -10.75 -3.52 -15.08
CA LEU A 92 -9.66 -4.22 -14.40
C LEU A 92 -10.08 -4.83 -13.07
N ILE A 93 -11.02 -4.23 -12.33
CA ILE A 93 -11.38 -4.65 -10.98
C ILE A 93 -11.91 -6.09 -10.93
N GLY A 94 -12.58 -6.53 -11.99
CA GLY A 94 -13.07 -7.91 -12.13
C GLY A 94 -12.04 -8.92 -12.64
N ARG A 95 -10.93 -8.46 -13.25
CA ARG A 95 -9.97 -9.33 -13.96
C ARG A 95 -8.60 -9.34 -13.29
N ARG A 96 -8.09 -8.18 -12.92
CA ARG A 96 -6.74 -7.98 -12.35
C ARG A 96 -6.78 -6.90 -11.25
N PRO A 97 -7.56 -7.08 -10.18
CA PRO A 97 -7.68 -6.09 -9.12
C PRO A 97 -6.37 -5.76 -8.42
N GLN A 98 -5.38 -6.68 -8.45
CA GLN A 98 -4.05 -6.44 -7.89
C GLN A 98 -3.26 -5.34 -8.60
N ASP A 99 -3.67 -4.93 -9.80
CA ASP A 99 -3.03 -3.85 -10.55
C ASP A 99 -3.58 -2.47 -10.16
N LEU A 100 -4.69 -2.44 -9.40
CA LEU A 100 -5.36 -1.23 -8.94
C LEU A 100 -4.89 -0.84 -7.54
N SER A 101 -4.76 0.46 -7.32
CA SER A 101 -4.64 1.03 -5.97
C SER A 101 -6.01 1.02 -5.27
N LEU A 102 -5.98 1.13 -3.94
CA LEU A 102 -7.21 1.24 -3.14
C LEU A 102 -8.07 2.45 -3.56
N GLN A 103 -7.43 3.56 -3.91
CA GLN A 103 -8.13 4.77 -4.37
C GLN A 103 -8.90 4.54 -5.68
N GLU A 104 -8.27 3.88 -6.66
CA GLU A 104 -8.91 3.53 -7.93
C GLU A 104 -10.09 2.58 -7.74
N MET A 105 -9.97 1.60 -6.84
CA MET A 105 -11.10 0.72 -6.48
C MET A 105 -12.27 1.51 -5.87
N TYR A 106 -11.99 2.54 -5.08
CA TYR A 106 -13.03 3.42 -4.53
C TYR A 106 -13.71 4.27 -5.59
N GLU A 107 -12.96 4.80 -6.55
CA GLU A 107 -13.51 5.59 -7.64
C GLU A 107 -14.45 4.74 -8.50
N VAL A 108 -14.09 3.48 -8.79
CA VAL A 108 -15.00 2.52 -9.45
C VAL A 108 -16.24 2.28 -8.60
N ALA A 109 -16.07 1.98 -7.31
CA ALA A 109 -17.20 1.73 -6.42
C ALA A 109 -18.15 2.93 -6.33
N GLN A 110 -17.64 4.15 -6.29
CA GLN A 110 -18.45 5.37 -6.29
C GLN A 110 -19.18 5.61 -7.63
N ALA A 111 -18.54 5.30 -8.75
CA ALA A 111 -19.14 5.46 -10.06
C ALA A 111 -20.29 4.46 -10.31
N GLU A 112 -20.15 3.24 -9.80
CA GLU A 112 -21.13 2.17 -10.02
C GLU A 112 -22.25 2.11 -8.97
N ASN A 113 -22.05 2.67 -7.78
CA ASN A 113 -22.96 2.56 -6.66
C ASN A 113 -23.59 3.91 -6.29
N ASP A 114 -24.55 4.37 -7.10
CA ASP A 114 -25.41 5.51 -6.79
C ASP A 114 -26.62 5.09 -5.91
N ASP A 115 -27.38 6.06 -5.40
CA ASP A 115 -28.58 5.80 -4.60
C ASP A 115 -29.65 4.95 -5.33
N ARG A 116 -29.64 4.95 -6.65
CA ARG A 116 -30.57 4.16 -7.47
C ARG A 116 -30.16 2.69 -7.52
N THR A 117 -28.86 2.42 -7.41
CA THR A 117 -28.31 1.06 -7.37
C THR A 117 -28.78 0.34 -6.10
N ILE A 118 -28.80 1.02 -4.94
CA ILE A 118 -29.28 0.45 -3.67
C ILE A 118 -30.72 -0.06 -3.81
N VAL A 119 -31.58 0.71 -4.44
CA VAL A 119 -33.03 0.36 -4.60
C VAL A 119 -33.24 -0.78 -5.58
N ARG A 120 -32.44 -0.84 -6.65
CA ARG A 120 -32.63 -1.79 -7.77
C ARG A 120 -31.91 -3.11 -7.60
N GLN A 121 -30.71 -3.08 -7.01
CA GLN A 121 -29.80 -4.23 -6.92
C GLN A 121 -29.10 -4.25 -5.56
N ARG A 122 -29.87 -4.22 -4.47
CA ARG A 122 -29.33 -4.21 -3.10
C ARG A 122 -28.28 -5.29 -2.87
N ASP A 123 -28.51 -6.50 -3.36
CA ASP A 123 -27.60 -7.63 -3.15
C ASP A 123 -26.27 -7.52 -3.90
N ALA A 124 -26.19 -6.63 -4.89
CA ALA A 124 -24.97 -6.35 -5.65
C ALA A 124 -24.25 -5.07 -5.18
N TYR A 125 -24.87 -4.27 -4.30
CA TYR A 125 -24.33 -2.98 -3.90
C TYR A 125 -22.95 -3.11 -3.25
N GLY A 126 -21.98 -2.35 -3.78
CA GLY A 126 -20.65 -2.19 -3.20
C GLY A 126 -19.79 -3.45 -3.20
N ARG A 127 -19.96 -4.34 -4.16
CA ARG A 127 -19.08 -5.53 -4.29
C ARG A 127 -17.63 -5.17 -4.57
N GLU A 128 -17.37 -4.01 -5.14
CA GLU A 128 -16.06 -3.41 -5.36
C GLU A 128 -15.32 -3.21 -4.02
N TYR A 129 -16.06 -2.83 -2.96
CA TYR A 129 -15.51 -2.74 -1.60
C TYR A 129 -15.13 -4.11 -1.02
N ASP A 130 -15.84 -5.18 -1.38
CA ASP A 130 -15.46 -6.54 -0.98
C ASP A 130 -14.16 -6.98 -1.65
N ILE A 131 -13.95 -6.56 -2.90
CA ILE A 131 -12.69 -6.77 -3.61
C ILE A 131 -11.59 -5.96 -2.94
N ALA A 132 -11.82 -4.67 -2.68
CA ALA A 132 -10.87 -3.78 -2.04
C ALA A 132 -10.38 -4.34 -0.70
N VAL A 133 -11.27 -4.77 0.20
CA VAL A 133 -10.88 -5.31 1.51
C VAL A 133 -10.17 -6.66 1.42
N ARG A 134 -10.38 -7.42 0.36
CA ARG A 134 -9.66 -8.68 0.11
C ARG A 134 -8.20 -8.45 -0.26
N TYR A 135 -7.91 -7.39 -1.01
CA TYR A 135 -6.55 -7.02 -1.41
C TYR A 135 -5.84 -6.10 -0.40
N PHE A 136 -6.61 -5.36 0.39
CA PHE A 136 -6.11 -4.45 1.43
C PHE A 136 -6.76 -4.78 2.80
N PRO A 137 -6.54 -5.99 3.33
CA PRO A 137 -7.25 -6.47 4.53
C PRO A 137 -6.90 -5.70 5.81
N ASP A 138 -5.72 -5.08 5.86
CA ASP A 138 -5.24 -4.34 7.02
C ASP A 138 -5.51 -2.82 6.91
N ASP A 139 -6.15 -2.36 5.81
CA ASP A 139 -6.53 -0.97 5.66
C ASP A 139 -7.87 -0.69 6.36
N ASP A 140 -7.87 0.30 7.25
CA ASP A 140 -9.04 0.64 8.04
C ASP A 140 -10.21 1.12 7.17
N ILE A 141 -9.93 1.95 6.15
CA ILE A 141 -10.96 2.50 5.28
C ILE A 141 -11.55 1.42 4.38
N ALA A 142 -10.72 0.48 3.89
CA ALA A 142 -11.22 -0.67 3.15
C ALA A 142 -12.21 -1.51 3.99
N ASN A 143 -11.87 -1.79 5.25
CA ASN A 143 -12.74 -2.52 6.17
C ASN A 143 -14.02 -1.74 6.51
N ILE A 144 -13.94 -0.43 6.75
CA ILE A 144 -15.12 0.42 7.04
C ILE A 144 -16.06 0.44 5.83
N ASN A 145 -15.56 0.65 4.62
CA ASN A 145 -16.38 0.72 3.42
C ASN A 145 -17.01 -0.65 3.07
N ALA A 146 -16.24 -1.73 3.16
CA ALA A 146 -16.76 -3.08 2.95
C ALA A 146 -17.83 -3.44 4.01
N SER A 147 -17.64 -3.07 5.28
CA SER A 147 -18.66 -3.27 6.32
C SER A 147 -19.94 -2.47 6.01
N SER A 148 -19.81 -1.22 5.54
CA SER A 148 -20.95 -0.41 5.16
C SER A 148 -21.75 -1.05 4.03
N ALA A 149 -21.09 -1.50 2.97
CA ALA A 149 -21.74 -2.18 1.84
C ALA A 149 -22.40 -3.50 2.27
N ALA A 150 -21.71 -4.29 3.11
CA ALA A 150 -22.25 -5.53 3.67
C ALA A 150 -23.52 -5.28 4.50
N LEU A 151 -23.54 -4.24 5.35
CA LEU A 151 -24.72 -3.85 6.12
C LEU A 151 -25.89 -3.46 5.23
N VAL A 152 -25.65 -2.71 4.14
CA VAL A 152 -26.70 -2.37 3.15
C VAL A 152 -27.30 -3.63 2.52
N ARG A 153 -26.47 -4.64 2.20
CA ARG A 153 -26.93 -5.92 1.65
C ARG A 153 -27.61 -6.83 2.68
N GLY A 154 -27.38 -6.57 3.96
CA GLY A 154 -27.81 -7.46 5.07
C GLY A 154 -26.84 -8.64 5.31
N ASP A 155 -25.64 -8.57 4.76
CA ASP A 155 -24.56 -9.55 4.98
C ASP A 155 -23.86 -9.26 6.32
N LEU A 156 -24.48 -9.73 7.40
CA LEU A 156 -24.01 -9.47 8.76
C LEU A 156 -22.70 -10.23 9.08
N GLU A 157 -22.44 -11.35 8.39
CA GLU A 157 -21.21 -12.12 8.58
C GLU A 157 -19.99 -11.34 8.07
N LEU A 158 -20.04 -10.89 6.82
CA LEU A 158 -18.97 -10.05 6.26
C LEU A 158 -18.81 -8.74 7.02
N ALA A 159 -19.93 -8.09 7.36
CA ALA A 159 -19.90 -6.86 8.15
C ALA A 159 -19.16 -7.06 9.48
N TRP A 160 -19.42 -8.16 10.19
CA TRP A 160 -18.76 -8.46 11.45
C TRP A 160 -17.26 -8.73 11.31
N VAL A 161 -16.85 -9.48 10.28
CA VAL A 161 -15.44 -9.74 9.99
C VAL A 161 -14.68 -8.43 9.75
N CYS A 162 -15.23 -7.55 8.91
CA CYS A 162 -14.61 -6.25 8.62
C CYS A 162 -14.59 -5.34 9.86
N LEU A 163 -15.72 -5.21 10.58
CA LEU A 163 -15.83 -4.38 11.77
C LEU A 163 -14.95 -4.87 12.92
N GLY A 164 -14.72 -6.18 13.01
CA GLY A 164 -13.83 -6.77 14.00
C GLY A 164 -12.38 -6.27 13.90
N ARG A 165 -11.92 -5.99 12.68
CA ARG A 165 -10.57 -5.45 12.42
C ARG A 165 -10.43 -3.97 12.78
N VAL A 166 -11.51 -3.22 12.73
CA VAL A 166 -11.53 -1.75 12.93
C VAL A 166 -12.34 -1.33 14.15
N ARG A 167 -12.58 -2.24 15.10
CA ARG A 167 -13.44 -1.99 16.26
C ARG A 167 -13.05 -0.74 17.06
N GLU A 168 -11.75 -0.48 17.17
CA GLU A 168 -11.22 0.66 17.94
C GLU A 168 -11.11 1.93 17.10
N ASN A 169 -11.34 1.86 15.77
CA ASN A 169 -11.30 3.03 14.92
C ASN A 169 -12.60 3.85 15.09
N PRO A 170 -12.52 5.13 15.51
CA PRO A 170 -13.70 5.96 15.73
C PRO A 170 -14.60 6.12 14.48
N LEU A 171 -14.03 6.03 13.28
CA LEU A 171 -14.78 6.12 12.02
C LEU A 171 -15.71 4.90 11.80
N ALA A 172 -15.42 3.76 12.44
CA ALA A 172 -16.26 2.57 12.36
C ALA A 172 -17.49 2.64 13.28
N ALA A 173 -17.55 3.59 14.21
CA ALA A 173 -18.57 3.65 15.25
C ALA A 173 -19.99 3.65 14.70
N ASN A 174 -20.26 4.40 13.63
CA ASN A 174 -21.60 4.41 13.03
C ASN A 174 -21.99 3.04 12.44
N ASN A 175 -21.06 2.37 11.76
CA ASN A 175 -21.32 1.04 11.19
C ASN A 175 -21.48 -0.02 12.28
N LEU A 176 -20.73 0.06 13.38
CA LEU A 176 -20.94 -0.76 14.57
C LEU A 176 -22.32 -0.56 15.16
N GLY A 177 -22.79 0.70 15.25
CA GLY A 177 -24.15 1.01 15.69
C GLY A 177 -25.21 0.34 14.82
N VAL A 178 -25.10 0.45 13.50
CA VAL A 178 -26.02 -0.19 12.56
C VAL A 178 -25.97 -1.71 12.69
N TYR A 179 -24.77 -2.30 12.79
CA TYR A 179 -24.60 -3.74 12.97
C TYR A 179 -25.33 -4.23 14.23
N HIS A 180 -25.11 -3.59 15.37
CA HIS A 180 -25.75 -3.97 16.62
C HIS A 180 -27.27 -3.81 16.55
N TRP A 181 -27.77 -2.75 15.89
CA TRP A 181 -29.20 -2.57 15.68
C TRP A 181 -29.79 -3.71 14.86
N LEU A 182 -29.17 -4.06 13.73
CA LEU A 182 -29.64 -5.19 12.90
C LEU A 182 -29.57 -6.54 13.62
N CYS A 183 -28.70 -6.68 14.63
CA CYS A 183 -28.62 -7.85 15.51
C CYS A 183 -29.61 -7.78 16.71
N GLY A 184 -30.49 -6.77 16.79
CA GLY A 184 -31.42 -6.60 17.91
C GLY A 184 -30.79 -6.07 19.20
N LYS A 185 -29.52 -5.69 19.19
CA LYS A 185 -28.77 -5.20 20.36
C LYS A 185 -28.90 -3.69 20.50
N ILE A 186 -30.08 -3.26 20.93
CA ILE A 186 -30.50 -1.86 20.88
C ILE A 186 -29.64 -0.95 21.75
N GLY A 187 -29.26 -1.40 22.96
CA GLY A 187 -28.42 -0.64 23.89
C GLY A 187 -27.01 -0.40 23.36
N GLU A 188 -26.40 -1.43 22.75
CA GLU A 188 -25.11 -1.30 22.11
C GLU A 188 -25.17 -0.39 20.87
N ALA A 189 -26.23 -0.51 20.06
CA ALA A 189 -26.43 0.33 18.91
C ALA A 189 -26.47 1.83 19.30
N GLU A 190 -27.23 2.17 20.34
CA GLU A 190 -27.32 3.53 20.85
C GLU A 190 -25.96 4.05 21.34
N ALA A 191 -25.24 3.23 22.12
CA ALA A 191 -23.91 3.59 22.59
C ALA A 191 -22.91 3.86 21.48
N TYR A 192 -22.95 3.06 20.39
CA TYR A 192 -22.08 3.28 19.23
C TYR A 192 -22.50 4.49 18.39
N PHE A 193 -23.78 4.77 18.23
CA PHE A 193 -24.24 5.99 17.57
C PHE A 193 -23.86 7.25 18.37
N GLU A 194 -23.90 7.21 19.70
CA GLU A 194 -23.40 8.31 20.53
C GLU A 194 -21.89 8.53 20.35
N LYS A 195 -21.09 7.46 20.28
CA LYS A 195 -19.65 7.56 19.95
C LYS A 195 -19.42 8.15 18.56
N ALA A 196 -20.25 7.79 17.58
CA ALA A 196 -20.14 8.27 16.20
C ALA A 196 -20.36 9.78 16.05
N ARG A 197 -20.98 10.45 17.04
CA ARG A 197 -21.17 11.92 17.05
C ARG A 197 -19.85 12.68 16.93
N ALA A 198 -18.75 12.10 17.42
CA ALA A 198 -17.45 12.73 17.36
C ALA A 198 -16.85 12.77 15.94
N THR A 199 -17.22 11.83 15.06
CA THR A 199 -16.65 11.67 13.73
C THR A 199 -17.63 12.00 12.61
N ASP A 200 -18.91 11.68 12.79
CA ASP A 200 -20.00 11.94 11.84
C ASP A 200 -21.29 12.36 12.58
N PRO A 201 -21.35 13.61 13.05
CA PRO A 201 -22.47 14.07 13.86
C PRO A 201 -23.83 14.05 13.14
N GLN A 202 -23.82 14.23 11.81
CA GLN A 202 -25.07 14.25 11.03
C GLN A 202 -25.68 12.85 10.92
N ARG A 203 -24.86 11.87 10.54
CA ARG A 203 -25.31 10.49 10.39
C ARG A 203 -25.66 9.87 11.75
N ALA A 204 -24.86 10.16 12.77
CA ALA A 204 -25.13 9.72 14.15
C ALA A 204 -26.48 10.27 14.66
N ALA A 205 -26.75 11.55 14.48
CA ALA A 205 -28.03 12.17 14.89
C ALA A 205 -29.20 11.55 14.14
N TYR A 206 -29.06 11.33 12.84
CA TYR A 206 -30.10 10.67 12.04
C TYR A 206 -30.37 9.24 12.57
N ASN A 207 -29.36 8.43 12.78
CA ASN A 207 -29.53 7.06 13.22
C ASN A 207 -30.11 6.98 14.66
N LEU A 208 -29.71 7.86 15.55
CA LEU A 208 -30.30 7.97 16.89
C LEU A 208 -31.78 8.33 16.83
N GLU A 209 -32.18 9.23 15.96
CA GLU A 209 -33.57 9.60 15.76
C GLU A 209 -34.39 8.43 15.16
N GLN A 210 -33.81 7.68 14.20
CA GLN A 210 -34.46 6.47 13.67
C GLN A 210 -34.60 5.39 14.74
N LEU A 211 -33.56 5.19 15.55
CA LEU A 211 -33.58 4.24 16.67
C LEU A 211 -34.64 4.61 17.73
N ARG A 212 -34.78 5.91 18.02
CA ARG A 212 -35.82 6.40 18.95
C ARG A 212 -37.20 6.09 18.41
N LYS A 213 -37.49 6.41 17.14
CA LYS A 213 -38.79 6.12 16.49
C LYS A 213 -39.09 4.62 16.51
N TRP A 214 -38.08 3.81 16.20
CA TRP A 214 -38.22 2.35 16.24
C TRP A 214 -38.60 1.86 17.65
N LYS A 215 -37.95 2.39 18.71
CA LYS A 215 -38.28 2.08 20.10
C LYS A 215 -39.71 2.47 20.47
N GLU A 216 -40.17 3.61 20.00
CA GLU A 216 -41.56 4.09 20.25
C GLU A 216 -42.58 3.21 19.55
N GLU A 217 -42.29 2.68 18.38
CA GLU A 217 -43.21 1.87 17.58
C GLU A 217 -43.20 0.39 17.98
N PHE A 218 -42.02 -0.18 18.32
CA PHE A 218 -41.85 -1.61 18.50
C PHE A 218 -41.25 -2.00 19.87
N GLY A 219 -40.93 -1.04 20.75
CA GLY A 219 -40.20 -1.27 21.98
C GLY A 219 -40.84 -2.26 22.94
N ASP A 220 -42.17 -2.21 23.05
CA ASP A 220 -42.94 -3.11 23.93
C ASP A 220 -42.95 -4.56 23.41
N GLU A 221 -42.85 -4.77 22.08
CA GLU A 221 -42.75 -6.11 21.47
C GLU A 221 -41.37 -6.71 21.57
N ALA A 222 -40.32 -5.86 21.52
CA ALA A 222 -38.94 -6.30 21.59
C ALA A 222 -38.53 -6.77 22.99
N GLU A 223 -39.07 -6.17 24.06
CA GLU A 223 -38.85 -6.61 25.44
C GLU A 223 -39.58 -7.94 25.71
N ALA A 224 -40.78 -8.15 25.13
CA ALA A 224 -41.53 -9.38 25.28
C ALA A 224 -40.92 -10.60 24.55
N GLY A 225 -40.12 -10.37 23.50
CA GLY A 225 -39.45 -11.42 22.71
C GLY A 225 -38.19 -11.97 23.34
N ILE A 226 -37.53 -11.22 24.22
CA ILE A 226 -36.29 -11.64 24.88
C ILE A 226 -36.56 -12.64 26.03
N ASP A 227 -37.69 -12.54 26.68
CA ASP A 227 -38.07 -13.44 27.80
C ASP A 227 -38.46 -14.86 27.32
N ASN A 228 -38.74 -15.07 26.04
CA ASN A 228 -39.15 -16.37 25.51
C ASN A 228 -37.99 -17.24 24.95
N VAL A 229 -36.73 -16.78 24.99
CA VAL A 229 -35.56 -17.53 24.49
C VAL A 229 -34.69 -18.06 25.64
N SER A 230 -35.10 -17.88 26.88
CA SER A 230 -34.35 -18.26 28.07
C SER A 230 -34.93 -19.47 28.82
N GLU A 231 -35.73 -20.35 28.17
CA GLU A 231 -36.14 -21.65 28.70
C GLU A 231 -35.56 -22.84 27.92
#